data_77beae74f958362ed82ef810c0e532e2
#
_entry.id   77beae74f958362ed82ef810c0e532e2
#
_cell.length_a   1.000
_cell.length_b   1.000
_cell.length_c   1.000
_cell.angle_alpha   90.00
_cell.angle_beta   90.00
_cell.angle_gamma   90.00
#
_symmetry.space_group_name_H-M   'P 1'
#
loop_
_entity.id
_entity.type
_entity.pdbx_description
1 polymer ?
#
loop_
_entity_poly.entity_id
_entity_poly.type
_entity_poly.pdbx_seq_one_letter_code
_entity_poly.pdbx_strand_id
1 'polypeptide(L)'
;MEIPNTDMIEYLLPRYCSGEATVEECRQVEEWIRQSGENYRVAKQIHSLYLATDTMQVLSKVDTEKALSSVCQKMSEGNTRPKVTTVTWLQHVAAILFIPLLIVFGIQNLKPRPVEIAQIIEVKTNPGMTTTVNLPDGSVVYLNSESKLSYPSFFDKDKRRVTLQGEAFFEVQKDPEHGFVISTPHETKIEVLGTSFNVEAFEKDDFVSTTLIEGKVRFDYMKNRQSTAVLMKPGQKLTYDSSSSRIQLIETNGESEIAWKDGKVVFHATPLPEALRMLEKRFNVTFVLSNERLRSEAFTGSFSHQRLERILEIFKISSNIKWRYLDTQDTINEKTRIEIY
;
A
#
# COMPACT_ATOMS: atom_id res chain seq x y z
N MET A 1 -7.34 36.55 25.73
CA MET A 1 -7.99 35.37 26.26
C MET A 1 -7.11 34.88 27.39
N GLU A 2 -7.55 35.05 28.62
CA GLU A 2 -6.76 34.65 29.79
C GLU A 2 -6.76 33.10 29.88
N ILE A 3 -5.56 32.56 30.01
CA ILE A 3 -5.37 31.12 30.23
C ILE A 3 -5.90 30.83 31.64
N PRO A 4 -6.85 29.89 31.85
CA PRO A 4 -7.35 29.55 33.18
C PRO A 4 -6.16 29.08 34.04
N ASN A 5 -5.97 29.72 35.19
CA ASN A 5 -4.97 29.36 36.17
C ASN A 5 -5.23 27.94 36.69
N THR A 6 -4.19 27.15 36.93
CA THR A 6 -4.27 25.75 37.39
C THR A 6 -5.20 25.59 38.59
N ASP A 7 -5.21 26.55 39.51
CA ASP A 7 -6.09 26.53 40.70
C ASP A 7 -7.58 26.63 40.33
N MET A 8 -7.93 27.29 39.25
CA MET A 8 -9.30 27.42 38.76
C MET A 8 -9.80 26.09 38.12
N ILE A 9 -8.93 25.39 37.45
CA ILE A 9 -9.26 24.09 36.82
C ILE A 9 -9.48 23.02 37.88
N GLU A 10 -8.73 23.00 38.99
CA GLU A 10 -8.94 22.08 40.11
C GLU A 10 -10.35 22.22 40.72
N TYR A 11 -10.90 23.42 40.71
CA TYR A 11 -12.30 23.65 41.18
C TYR A 11 -13.35 23.27 40.15
N LEU A 12 -13.08 23.49 38.86
CA LEU A 12 -14.02 23.27 37.77
C LEU A 12 -14.15 21.78 37.37
N LEU A 13 -13.07 21.01 37.44
CA LEU A 13 -13.07 19.58 37.05
C LEU A 13 -14.06 18.70 37.80
N PRO A 14 -14.20 18.79 39.16
CA PRO A 14 -15.21 18.03 39.88
C PRO A 14 -16.65 18.40 39.45
N ARG A 15 -16.93 19.69 39.24
CA ARG A 15 -18.23 20.20 38.80
C ARG A 15 -18.57 19.78 37.38
N TYR A 16 -17.58 19.71 36.52
CA TYR A 16 -17.71 19.17 35.17
C TYR A 16 -18.07 17.68 35.19
N CYS A 17 -17.43 16.90 36.07
CA CYS A 17 -17.67 15.46 36.19
C CYS A 17 -19.05 15.16 36.86
N SER A 18 -19.55 16.05 37.75
CA SER A 18 -20.87 15.91 38.36
C SER A 18 -22.04 16.37 37.48
N GLY A 19 -21.72 17.03 36.35
CA GLY A 19 -22.75 17.63 35.48
C GLY A 19 -23.36 18.94 36.04
N GLU A 20 -22.74 19.56 37.06
CA GLU A 20 -23.18 20.80 37.69
C GLU A 20 -22.48 22.05 37.12
N ALA A 21 -21.57 21.85 36.15
CA ALA A 21 -20.86 22.93 35.48
C ALA A 21 -21.76 23.66 34.48
N THR A 22 -21.65 24.98 34.42
CA THR A 22 -22.32 25.81 33.42
C THR A 22 -21.70 25.60 32.03
N VAL A 23 -22.41 26.01 30.98
CA VAL A 23 -21.96 25.84 29.58
C VAL A 23 -20.60 26.52 29.36
N GLU A 24 -20.35 27.67 30.00
CA GLU A 24 -19.10 28.40 29.90
C GLU A 24 -17.95 27.70 30.66
N GLU A 25 -18.24 27.13 31.82
CA GLU A 25 -17.31 26.32 32.61
C GLU A 25 -16.93 25.03 31.89
N CYS A 26 -17.91 24.37 31.25
CA CYS A 26 -17.66 23.18 30.40
C CYS A 26 -16.71 23.51 29.25
N ARG A 27 -16.92 24.64 28.57
CA ARG A 27 -16.06 25.09 27.47
C ARG A 27 -14.61 25.32 27.93
N GLN A 28 -14.42 25.94 29.10
CA GLN A 28 -13.10 26.19 29.66
C GLN A 28 -12.36 24.89 30.02
N VAL A 29 -13.06 23.92 30.60
CA VAL A 29 -12.51 22.60 30.92
C VAL A 29 -12.14 21.82 29.65
N GLU A 30 -13.01 21.81 28.63
CA GLU A 30 -12.74 21.16 27.36
C GLU A 30 -11.55 21.78 26.62
N GLU A 31 -11.40 23.10 26.66
CA GLU A 31 -10.27 23.79 26.06
C GLU A 31 -8.97 23.45 26.78
N TRP A 32 -8.98 23.38 28.11
CA TRP A 32 -7.85 22.94 28.92
C TRP A 32 -7.47 21.48 28.64
N ILE A 33 -8.45 20.58 28.50
CA ILE A 33 -8.21 19.17 28.14
C ILE A 33 -7.51 19.04 26.79
N ARG A 34 -7.85 19.88 25.82
CA ARG A 34 -7.23 19.89 24.46
C ARG A 34 -5.82 20.39 24.41
N GLN A 35 -5.39 21.17 25.40
CA GLN A 35 -4.05 21.80 25.40
C GLN A 35 -2.90 20.80 25.61
N SER A 36 -3.13 19.67 26.30
CA SER A 36 -2.08 18.72 26.62
C SER A 36 -2.64 17.31 26.82
N GLY A 37 -1.88 16.31 26.35
CA GLY A 37 -2.20 14.90 26.62
C GLY A 37 -2.13 14.55 28.12
N GLU A 38 -1.42 15.31 28.92
CA GLU A 38 -1.34 15.18 30.37
C GLU A 38 -2.63 15.69 31.03
N ASN A 39 -3.17 16.81 30.58
CA ASN A 39 -4.45 17.36 31.03
C ASN A 39 -5.59 16.37 30.76
N TYR A 40 -5.59 15.72 29.59
CA TYR A 40 -6.55 14.67 29.26
C TYR A 40 -6.45 13.48 30.23
N ARG A 41 -5.24 13.06 30.62
CA ARG A 41 -5.06 11.96 31.58
C ARG A 41 -5.58 12.33 32.95
N VAL A 42 -5.31 13.54 33.43
CA VAL A 42 -5.79 14.04 34.73
C VAL A 42 -7.33 14.11 34.73
N ALA A 43 -7.96 14.67 33.70
CA ALA A 43 -9.41 14.73 33.58
C ALA A 43 -10.05 13.34 33.59
N LYS A 44 -9.45 12.37 32.89
CA LYS A 44 -9.91 10.97 32.86
C LYS A 44 -9.78 10.28 34.22
N GLN A 45 -8.72 10.52 34.96
CA GLN A 45 -8.54 9.98 36.31
C GLN A 45 -9.57 10.52 37.29
N ILE A 46 -9.83 11.84 37.27
CA ILE A 46 -10.82 12.48 38.14
C ILE A 46 -12.22 11.99 37.79
N HIS A 47 -12.57 11.87 36.51
CA HIS A 47 -13.85 11.33 36.08
C HIS A 47 -14.05 9.86 36.52
N SER A 48 -13.01 9.01 36.46
CA SER A 48 -13.12 7.63 36.94
C SER A 48 -13.26 7.53 38.46
N LEU A 49 -12.61 8.43 39.23
CA LEU A 49 -12.77 8.55 40.67
C LEU A 49 -14.18 8.99 41.04
N TYR A 50 -14.76 9.96 40.32
CA TYR A 50 -16.10 10.44 40.52
C TYR A 50 -17.14 9.34 40.29
N LEU A 51 -17.03 8.59 39.18
CA LEU A 51 -17.91 7.44 38.90
C LEU A 51 -17.81 6.35 39.97
N ALA A 52 -16.64 6.12 40.55
CA ALA A 52 -16.47 5.15 41.62
C ALA A 52 -17.14 5.60 42.93
N THR A 53 -17.07 6.91 43.26
CA THR A 53 -17.73 7.46 44.46
C THR A 53 -19.24 7.54 44.32
N ASP A 54 -19.76 7.89 43.16
CA ASP A 54 -21.20 7.94 42.87
C ASP A 54 -21.82 6.53 42.95
N THR A 55 -21.13 5.51 42.41
CA THR A 55 -21.54 4.11 42.52
C THR A 55 -21.58 3.62 43.99
N MET A 56 -20.62 4.03 44.84
CA MET A 56 -20.64 3.71 46.26
C MET A 56 -21.78 4.39 47.00
N GLN A 57 -22.10 5.61 46.63
CA GLN A 57 -23.20 6.37 47.26
C GLN A 57 -24.60 5.81 46.90
N VAL A 58 -24.75 5.31 45.68
CA VAL A 58 -25.95 4.58 45.25
C VAL A 58 -26.09 3.24 45.96
N LEU A 59 -24.97 2.49 46.10
CA LEU A 59 -24.97 1.23 46.83
C LEU A 59 -25.25 1.37 48.32
N SER A 60 -24.85 2.49 48.95
CA SER A 60 -25.13 2.75 50.37
C SER A 60 -26.60 3.13 50.67
N LYS A 61 -27.36 3.54 49.66
CA LYS A 61 -28.81 3.89 49.77
C LYS A 61 -29.72 2.69 49.56
N VAL A 62 -29.21 1.56 49.12
CA VAL A 62 -29.97 0.33 48.91
C VAL A 62 -30.04 -0.44 50.23
N ASP A 63 -31.15 -0.41 50.89
CA ASP A 63 -31.41 -1.20 52.09
C ASP A 63 -31.60 -2.68 51.71
N THR A 64 -30.49 -3.37 51.67
CA THR A 64 -30.42 -4.79 51.28
C THR A 64 -31.13 -5.72 52.26
N GLU A 65 -31.24 -5.32 53.53
CA GLU A 65 -31.97 -6.11 54.53
C GLU A 65 -33.47 -6.02 54.31
N LYS A 66 -34.01 -4.84 53.95
CA LYS A 66 -35.43 -4.66 53.62
C LYS A 66 -35.81 -5.38 52.32
N ALA A 67 -34.93 -5.37 51.34
CA ALA A 67 -35.14 -6.13 50.11
C ALA A 67 -35.11 -7.64 50.36
N LEU A 68 -34.17 -8.12 51.20
CA LEU A 68 -34.06 -9.53 51.55
C LEU A 68 -35.27 -9.99 52.40
N SER A 69 -35.70 -9.21 53.39
CA SER A 69 -36.87 -9.53 54.23
C SER A 69 -38.19 -9.58 53.42
N SER A 70 -38.36 -8.68 52.46
CA SER A 70 -39.56 -8.69 51.59
C SER A 70 -39.55 -9.88 50.62
N VAL A 71 -38.38 -10.35 50.17
CA VAL A 71 -38.26 -11.57 49.37
C VAL A 71 -38.52 -12.82 50.22
N CYS A 72 -37.96 -12.89 51.42
CA CYS A 72 -38.21 -14.00 52.35
C CYS A 72 -39.68 -14.09 52.77
N GLN A 73 -40.37 -12.96 53.01
CA GLN A 73 -41.77 -12.93 53.31
C GLN A 73 -42.67 -13.42 52.17
N LYS A 74 -42.37 -13.03 50.95
CA LYS A 74 -43.04 -13.54 49.74
C LYS A 74 -42.74 -15.01 49.44
N MET A 75 -41.63 -15.53 49.88
CA MET A 75 -41.32 -16.95 49.77
C MET A 75 -42.04 -17.82 50.84
N SER A 76 -42.44 -17.26 51.97
CA SER A 76 -43.17 -18.00 53.02
C SER A 76 -44.70 -18.09 52.81
N GLU A 77 -45.26 -17.19 52.01
CA GLU A 77 -46.74 -17.16 51.76
C GLU A 77 -47.19 -17.99 50.53
N GLY A 78 -46.21 -18.55 49.76
CA GLY A 78 -46.50 -19.27 48.52
C GLY A 78 -46.22 -20.77 48.53
N ASN A 79 -46.63 -21.50 49.58
CA ASN A 79 -46.41 -22.96 49.63
C ASN A 79 -47.51 -23.77 48.97
N THR A 80 -47.85 -23.48 47.73
CA THR A 80 -48.45 -24.47 46.83
C THR A 80 -47.37 -24.96 45.88
N ARG A 81 -46.68 -26.06 46.23
CA ARG A 81 -45.74 -26.72 45.35
C ARG A 81 -46.46 -27.17 44.10
N PRO A 82 -46.25 -26.53 42.92
CA PRO A 82 -46.73 -27.12 41.69
C PRO A 82 -45.99 -28.47 41.53
N LYS A 83 -46.71 -29.53 41.26
CA LYS A 83 -46.11 -30.83 40.85
C LYS A 83 -45.33 -30.55 39.57
N VAL A 84 -44.02 -30.33 39.72
CA VAL A 84 -43.11 -30.18 38.58
C VAL A 84 -43.11 -31.54 37.87
N THR A 85 -43.81 -31.61 36.75
CA THR A 85 -43.70 -32.79 35.90
C THR A 85 -42.24 -32.93 35.42
N THR A 86 -41.73 -34.16 35.31
CA THR A 86 -40.37 -34.45 34.87
C THR A 86 -40.01 -33.71 33.58
N VAL A 87 -40.98 -33.42 32.75
CA VAL A 87 -40.83 -32.64 31.50
C VAL A 87 -40.49 -31.18 31.75
N THR A 88 -41.16 -30.52 32.73
CA THR A 88 -40.87 -29.11 33.04
C THR A 88 -39.51 -28.96 33.74
N TRP A 89 -39.10 -29.93 34.55
CA TRP A 89 -37.80 -29.95 35.15
C TRP A 89 -36.69 -30.11 34.06
N LEU A 90 -36.92 -31.01 33.08
CA LEU A 90 -35.99 -31.21 31.97
C LEU A 90 -35.86 -29.93 31.09
N GLN A 91 -36.96 -29.20 30.87
CA GLN A 91 -36.95 -27.94 30.15
C GLN A 91 -36.11 -26.85 30.86
N HIS A 92 -36.22 -26.77 32.21
CA HIS A 92 -35.39 -25.81 32.95
C HIS A 92 -33.91 -26.16 32.94
N VAL A 93 -33.58 -27.43 33.06
CA VAL A 93 -32.17 -27.90 32.94
C VAL A 93 -31.63 -27.64 31.55
N ALA A 94 -32.42 -27.92 30.50
CA ALA A 94 -32.03 -27.64 29.12
C ALA A 94 -31.81 -26.12 28.89
N ALA A 95 -32.67 -25.25 29.43
CA ALA A 95 -32.50 -23.79 29.30
C ALA A 95 -31.25 -23.29 30.02
N ILE A 96 -30.96 -23.81 31.24
CA ILE A 96 -29.74 -23.46 32.01
C ILE A 96 -28.47 -23.85 31.29
N LEU A 97 -28.45 -24.96 30.54
CA LEU A 97 -27.32 -25.40 29.77
C LEU A 97 -27.22 -24.71 28.39
N PHE A 98 -28.37 -24.40 27.79
CA PHE A 98 -28.41 -23.83 26.43
C PHE A 98 -28.09 -22.34 26.39
N ILE A 99 -28.53 -21.58 27.43
CA ILE A 99 -28.25 -20.13 27.49
C ILE A 99 -26.74 -19.83 27.56
N PRO A 100 -25.94 -20.44 28.47
CA PRO A 100 -24.51 -20.17 28.48
C PRO A 100 -23.83 -20.68 27.18
N LEU A 101 -24.30 -21.77 26.57
CA LEU A 101 -23.78 -22.22 25.28
C LEU A 101 -24.02 -21.20 24.16
N LEU A 102 -25.23 -20.61 24.12
CA LEU A 102 -25.57 -19.54 23.18
C LEU A 102 -24.74 -18.27 23.44
N ILE A 103 -24.50 -17.94 24.72
CA ILE A 103 -23.65 -16.79 25.07
C ILE A 103 -22.21 -17.03 24.61
N VAL A 104 -21.66 -18.21 24.88
CA VAL A 104 -20.30 -18.56 24.43
C VAL A 104 -20.21 -18.58 22.91
N PHE A 105 -21.21 -19.13 22.22
CA PHE A 105 -21.29 -19.14 20.77
C PHE A 105 -21.40 -17.71 20.22
N GLY A 106 -22.24 -16.86 20.85
CA GLY A 106 -22.36 -15.44 20.49
C GLY A 106 -21.04 -14.69 20.68
N ILE A 107 -20.37 -14.86 21.83
CA ILE A 107 -19.08 -14.23 22.12
C ILE A 107 -17.99 -14.70 21.13
N GLN A 108 -17.97 -15.98 20.77
CA GLN A 108 -17.00 -16.50 19.78
C GLN A 108 -17.22 -15.92 18.38
N ASN A 109 -18.49 -15.74 17.97
CA ASN A 109 -18.83 -15.17 16.67
C ASN A 109 -18.75 -13.62 16.65
N LEU A 110 -18.90 -12.97 17.81
CA LEU A 110 -18.80 -11.51 17.98
C LEU A 110 -17.36 -11.04 18.25
N LYS A 111 -16.39 -11.96 18.46
CA LYS A 111 -14.98 -11.53 18.54
C LYS A 111 -14.65 -10.85 17.22
N PRO A 112 -14.29 -9.55 17.25
CA PRO A 112 -13.77 -8.90 16.04
C PRO A 112 -12.60 -9.75 15.56
N ARG A 113 -12.65 -10.21 14.32
CA ARG A 113 -11.49 -10.86 13.71
C ARG A 113 -10.35 -9.87 13.85
N PRO A 114 -9.16 -10.27 14.37
CA PRO A 114 -8.03 -9.37 14.40
C PRO A 114 -7.90 -8.78 13.00
N VAL A 115 -7.89 -7.47 12.91
CA VAL A 115 -7.61 -6.78 11.65
C VAL A 115 -6.17 -7.15 11.34
N GLU A 116 -5.95 -8.11 10.47
CA GLU A 116 -4.63 -8.42 9.94
C GLU A 116 -4.16 -7.15 9.21
N ILE A 117 -3.24 -6.43 9.82
CA ILE A 117 -2.60 -5.29 9.17
C ILE A 117 -1.64 -5.87 8.13
N ALA A 118 -1.94 -5.65 6.86
CA ALA A 118 -1.06 -6.06 5.79
C ALA A 118 0.32 -5.41 5.97
N GLN A 119 1.36 -6.23 6.07
CA GLN A 119 2.74 -5.75 6.07
C GLN A 119 3.14 -5.40 4.65
N ILE A 120 3.81 -4.27 4.46
CA ILE A 120 4.36 -3.89 3.17
C ILE A 120 5.68 -4.64 2.97
N ILE A 121 5.75 -5.41 1.90
CA ILE A 121 6.94 -6.12 1.43
C ILE A 121 7.57 -5.25 0.35
N GLU A 122 8.87 -5.04 0.45
CA GLU A 122 9.64 -4.29 -0.53
C GLU A 122 10.74 -5.20 -1.10
N VAL A 123 10.75 -5.33 -2.43
CA VAL A 123 11.77 -6.08 -3.19
C VAL A 123 12.54 -5.09 -4.06
N LYS A 124 13.87 -5.14 -3.98
CA LYS A 124 14.79 -4.31 -4.76
C LYS A 124 15.76 -5.17 -5.55
N THR A 125 16.10 -4.72 -6.73
CA THR A 125 17.15 -5.32 -7.55
C THR A 125 18.39 -4.41 -7.57
N ASN A 126 19.56 -5.04 -7.48
CA ASN A 126 20.82 -4.34 -7.67
C ASN A 126 21.08 -4.05 -9.15
N PRO A 127 22.00 -3.12 -9.48
CA PRO A 127 22.41 -2.84 -10.83
C PRO A 127 22.85 -4.10 -11.59
N GLY A 128 22.35 -4.29 -12.81
CA GLY A 128 22.64 -5.44 -13.67
C GLY A 128 21.97 -6.75 -13.28
N MET A 129 21.13 -6.76 -12.23
CA MET A 129 20.42 -7.95 -11.76
C MET A 129 18.93 -7.87 -12.05
N THR A 130 18.32 -9.03 -12.27
CA THR A 130 16.88 -9.18 -12.40
C THR A 130 16.38 -10.18 -11.35
N THR A 131 15.11 -10.09 -10.95
CA THR A 131 14.48 -11.07 -10.05
C THR A 131 13.03 -11.31 -10.43
N THR A 132 12.49 -12.44 -9.99
CA THR A 132 11.07 -12.78 -10.16
C THR A 132 10.38 -12.76 -8.80
N VAL A 133 9.23 -12.14 -8.73
CA VAL A 133 8.42 -11.99 -7.52
C VAL A 133 7.06 -12.61 -7.77
N ASN A 134 6.65 -13.57 -6.93
CA ASN A 134 5.29 -14.09 -6.92
C ASN A 134 4.47 -13.31 -5.91
N LEU A 135 3.39 -12.69 -6.38
CA LEU A 135 2.49 -11.90 -5.55
C LEU A 135 1.43 -12.78 -4.85
N PRO A 136 0.79 -12.28 -3.77
CA PRO A 136 -0.21 -13.05 -3.01
C PRO A 136 -1.44 -13.50 -3.80
N ASP A 137 -1.75 -12.84 -4.92
CA ASP A 137 -2.87 -13.18 -5.81
C ASP A 137 -2.49 -14.20 -6.92
N GLY A 138 -1.26 -14.69 -6.92
CA GLY A 138 -0.71 -15.57 -7.95
C GLY A 138 -0.19 -14.84 -9.19
N SER A 139 -0.22 -13.49 -9.23
CA SER A 139 0.45 -12.72 -10.28
C SER A 139 1.97 -12.87 -10.18
N VAL A 140 2.66 -12.84 -11.33
CA VAL A 140 4.12 -12.93 -11.42
C VAL A 140 4.67 -11.60 -11.92
N VAL A 141 5.70 -11.10 -11.24
CA VAL A 141 6.39 -9.86 -11.61
C VAL A 141 7.86 -10.16 -11.83
N TYR A 142 8.34 -9.89 -13.02
CA TYR A 142 9.77 -9.88 -13.34
C TYR A 142 10.26 -8.46 -13.10
N LEU A 143 11.23 -8.28 -12.23
CA LEU A 143 11.77 -6.98 -11.84
C LEU A 143 13.14 -6.79 -12.46
N ASN A 144 13.31 -5.73 -13.24
CA ASN A 144 14.56 -5.42 -13.95
C ASN A 144 15.59 -4.77 -13.01
N SER A 145 16.76 -4.50 -13.54
CA SER A 145 17.89 -3.83 -12.88
C SER A 145 17.47 -2.51 -12.23
N GLU A 146 18.02 -2.20 -11.05
CA GLU A 146 17.82 -0.93 -10.32
C GLU A 146 16.33 -0.59 -10.07
N SER A 147 15.51 -1.61 -9.85
CA SER A 147 14.07 -1.45 -9.70
C SER A 147 13.61 -1.84 -8.30
N LYS A 148 12.47 -1.28 -7.91
CA LYS A 148 11.84 -1.49 -6.61
C LYS A 148 10.36 -1.75 -6.78
N LEU A 149 9.88 -2.84 -6.19
CA LEU A 149 8.47 -3.21 -6.10
C LEU A 149 8.05 -3.26 -4.63
N SER A 150 6.97 -2.55 -4.29
CA SER A 150 6.38 -2.59 -2.96
C SER A 150 4.93 -3.07 -3.05
N TYR A 151 4.57 -4.05 -2.24
CA TYR A 151 3.24 -4.65 -2.23
C TYR A 151 2.87 -5.15 -0.83
N PRO A 152 1.57 -5.25 -0.47
CA PRO A 152 1.14 -5.79 0.81
C PRO A 152 1.27 -7.32 0.87
N SER A 153 1.46 -7.87 2.08
CA SER A 153 1.52 -9.33 2.31
C SER A 153 0.24 -10.08 1.92
N PHE A 154 -0.89 -9.38 1.83
CA PHE A 154 -2.15 -9.80 1.24
C PHE A 154 -2.88 -8.58 0.68
N PHE A 155 -3.65 -8.78 -0.40
CA PHE A 155 -4.42 -7.70 -1.02
C PHE A 155 -5.76 -7.48 -0.33
N ASP A 156 -6.22 -6.23 -0.34
CA ASP A 156 -7.56 -5.87 0.10
C ASP A 156 -8.64 -6.46 -0.83
N LYS A 157 -9.87 -6.57 -0.30
CA LYS A 157 -11.00 -7.08 -1.06
C LYS A 157 -11.41 -6.18 -2.23
N ASP A 158 -11.04 -4.90 -2.20
CA ASP A 158 -11.48 -3.94 -3.22
C ASP A 158 -10.52 -3.86 -4.40
N LYS A 159 -9.21 -3.75 -4.15
CA LYS A 159 -8.19 -3.59 -5.20
C LYS A 159 -6.84 -4.17 -4.79
N ARG A 160 -6.14 -4.76 -5.73
CA ARG A 160 -4.78 -5.25 -5.61
C ARG A 160 -3.80 -4.11 -5.94
N ARG A 161 -3.20 -3.50 -4.93
CA ARG A 161 -2.36 -2.30 -5.10
C ARG A 161 -0.90 -2.63 -4.90
N VAL A 162 -0.06 -2.17 -5.85
CA VAL A 162 1.40 -2.24 -5.75
C VAL A 162 2.01 -0.90 -6.17
N THR A 163 3.26 -0.67 -5.78
CA THR A 163 4.03 0.51 -6.20
C THR A 163 5.30 0.05 -6.89
N LEU A 164 5.57 0.61 -8.06
CA LEU A 164 6.76 0.34 -8.85
C LEU A 164 7.60 1.60 -8.99
N GLN A 165 8.92 1.47 -8.79
CA GLN A 165 9.94 2.41 -9.21
C GLN A 165 10.97 1.63 -10.01
N GLY A 166 11.20 1.99 -11.28
CA GLY A 166 12.06 1.24 -12.17
C GLY A 166 11.32 0.51 -13.27
N GLU A 167 11.75 -0.67 -13.67
CA GLU A 167 11.16 -1.43 -14.76
C GLU A 167 10.76 -2.83 -14.32
N ALA A 168 9.53 -3.22 -14.69
CA ALA A 168 9.00 -4.54 -14.42
C ALA A 168 8.06 -5.03 -15.52
N PHE A 169 8.11 -6.34 -15.77
CA PHE A 169 7.13 -7.04 -16.58
C PHE A 169 6.15 -7.76 -15.66
N PHE A 170 4.87 -7.53 -15.88
CA PHE A 170 3.77 -8.08 -15.07
C PHE A 170 3.00 -9.13 -15.85
N GLU A 171 2.78 -10.28 -15.24
CA GLU A 171 1.81 -11.30 -15.65
C GLU A 171 0.72 -11.35 -14.57
N VAL A 172 -0.28 -10.48 -14.73
CA VAL A 172 -1.32 -10.29 -13.71
C VAL A 172 -2.39 -11.37 -13.85
N GLN A 173 -2.68 -12.05 -12.74
CA GLN A 173 -3.76 -13.03 -12.65
C GLN A 173 -5.11 -12.39 -12.97
N LYS A 174 -5.90 -13.04 -13.83
CA LYS A 174 -7.21 -12.54 -14.25
C LYS A 174 -8.19 -12.53 -13.10
N ASP A 175 -8.68 -11.35 -12.74
CA ASP A 175 -9.72 -11.12 -11.75
C ASP A 175 -10.51 -9.87 -12.13
N PRO A 176 -11.70 -10.02 -12.75
CA PRO A 176 -12.53 -8.90 -13.18
C PRO A 176 -13.14 -8.08 -12.04
N GLU A 177 -13.28 -8.67 -10.83
CA GLU A 177 -13.93 -8.02 -9.69
C GLU A 177 -12.96 -7.16 -8.90
N HIS A 178 -11.68 -7.56 -8.81
CA HIS A 178 -10.68 -6.85 -8.04
C HIS A 178 -9.56 -6.32 -8.95
N GLY A 179 -9.67 -5.07 -9.36
CA GLY A 179 -8.67 -4.42 -10.23
C GLY A 179 -7.26 -4.44 -9.63
N PHE A 180 -6.25 -4.66 -10.48
CA PHE A 180 -4.85 -4.57 -10.12
C PHE A 180 -4.32 -3.18 -10.48
N VAL A 181 -3.80 -2.45 -9.50
CA VAL A 181 -3.39 -1.05 -9.66
C VAL A 181 -1.92 -0.90 -9.33
N ILE A 182 -1.14 -0.42 -10.29
CA ILE A 182 0.26 -0.06 -10.11
C ILE A 182 0.35 1.45 -9.97
N SER A 183 0.90 1.93 -8.86
CA SER A 183 1.30 3.32 -8.67
C SER A 183 2.76 3.48 -9.09
N THR A 184 3.04 4.47 -9.91
CA THR A 184 4.39 4.76 -10.42
C THR A 184 4.77 6.21 -10.11
N PRO A 185 6.03 6.63 -10.27
CA PRO A 185 6.43 8.03 -10.20
C PRO A 185 5.58 8.94 -11.08
N HIS A 186 5.67 10.25 -10.87
CA HIS A 186 5.00 11.29 -11.64
C HIS A 186 3.46 11.21 -11.61
N GLU A 187 2.89 10.72 -10.47
CA GLU A 187 1.43 10.65 -10.24
C GLU A 187 0.68 9.82 -11.29
N THR A 188 1.36 8.85 -11.91
CA THR A 188 0.74 7.96 -12.88
C THR A 188 0.25 6.67 -12.22
N LYS A 189 -0.82 6.09 -12.77
CA LYS A 189 -1.41 4.82 -12.33
C LYS A 189 -1.77 3.96 -13.52
N ILE A 190 -1.54 2.66 -13.36
CA ILE A 190 -1.86 1.66 -14.38
C ILE A 190 -2.82 0.67 -13.76
N GLU A 191 -4.02 0.54 -14.31
CA GLU A 191 -5.06 -0.36 -13.83
C GLU A 191 -5.35 -1.45 -14.87
N VAL A 192 -5.37 -2.71 -14.40
CA VAL A 192 -5.60 -3.90 -15.24
C VAL A 192 -6.49 -4.90 -14.51
N LEU A 193 -7.07 -5.87 -15.26
CA LEU A 193 -7.94 -6.92 -14.73
C LEU A 193 -7.40 -8.35 -14.99
N GLY A 194 -6.27 -8.47 -15.66
CA GLY A 194 -5.65 -9.73 -16.06
C GLY A 194 -4.94 -9.54 -17.39
N THR A 195 -3.65 -9.25 -17.34
CA THR A 195 -2.94 -8.58 -18.42
C THR A 195 -1.46 -8.90 -18.32
N SER A 196 -0.81 -9.06 -19.48
CA SER A 196 0.65 -9.18 -19.60
C SER A 196 1.21 -7.90 -20.24
N PHE A 197 2.08 -7.19 -19.51
CA PHE A 197 2.58 -5.89 -19.94
C PHE A 197 3.87 -5.50 -19.25
N ASN A 198 4.67 -4.65 -19.88
CA ASN A 198 5.88 -4.04 -19.33
C ASN A 198 5.60 -2.62 -18.86
N VAL A 199 6.19 -2.22 -17.76
CA VAL A 199 6.17 -0.85 -17.25
C VAL A 199 7.59 -0.41 -16.98
N GLU A 200 7.97 0.76 -17.50
CA GLU A 200 9.21 1.44 -17.22
C GLU A 200 8.90 2.80 -16.59
N ALA A 201 9.32 3.00 -15.33
CA ALA A 201 8.98 4.15 -14.52
C ALA A 201 10.10 4.44 -13.49
N PHE A 202 11.29 4.82 -13.98
CA PHE A 202 12.39 5.23 -13.10
C PHE A 202 12.13 6.64 -12.58
N GLU A 203 12.38 6.85 -11.29
CA GLU A 203 12.16 8.15 -10.63
C GLU A 203 13.04 9.27 -11.21
N LYS A 204 14.24 8.91 -11.70
CA LYS A 204 15.20 9.84 -12.32
C LYS A 204 14.85 10.25 -13.76
N ASP A 205 13.95 9.50 -14.41
CA ASP A 205 13.55 9.74 -15.80
C ASP A 205 12.28 10.57 -15.82
N ASP A 206 12.18 11.56 -16.72
CA ASP A 206 10.99 12.42 -16.87
C ASP A 206 9.85 11.73 -17.63
N PHE A 207 9.87 10.41 -17.74
CA PHE A 207 8.83 9.68 -18.45
C PHE A 207 8.43 8.38 -17.75
N VAL A 208 7.19 7.94 -18.05
CA VAL A 208 6.69 6.61 -17.74
C VAL A 208 6.25 5.94 -19.04
N SER A 209 6.70 4.72 -19.28
CA SER A 209 6.33 3.97 -20.48
C SER A 209 5.64 2.65 -20.10
N THR A 210 4.63 2.26 -20.87
CA THR A 210 3.92 1.00 -20.71
C THR A 210 3.73 0.34 -22.06
N THR A 211 4.12 -0.94 -22.17
CA THR A 211 3.94 -1.76 -23.39
C THR A 211 2.99 -2.90 -23.09
N LEU A 212 1.88 -2.94 -23.81
CA LEU A 212 0.84 -3.95 -23.62
C LEU A 212 1.02 -5.12 -24.58
N ILE A 213 1.19 -6.33 -24.01
CA ILE A 213 1.34 -7.57 -24.77
C ILE A 213 -0.01 -8.28 -24.92
N GLU A 214 -0.74 -8.48 -23.80
CA GLU A 214 -2.03 -9.17 -23.79
C GLU A 214 -2.97 -8.53 -22.78
N GLY A 215 -4.27 -8.49 -23.09
CA GLY A 215 -5.31 -7.99 -22.21
C GLY A 215 -5.67 -6.54 -22.48
N LYS A 216 -5.89 -5.75 -21.44
CA LYS A 216 -6.24 -4.32 -21.49
C LYS A 216 -5.55 -3.57 -20.37
N VAL A 217 -5.05 -2.38 -20.68
CA VAL A 217 -4.46 -1.44 -19.73
C VAL A 217 -5.25 -0.14 -19.76
N ARG A 218 -5.59 0.36 -18.59
CA ARG A 218 -6.01 1.74 -18.37
C ARG A 218 -4.82 2.48 -17.74
N PHE A 219 -4.32 3.48 -18.44
CA PHE A 219 -3.24 4.35 -18.01
C PHE A 219 -3.80 5.70 -17.56
N ASP A 220 -3.72 6.00 -16.26
CA ASP A 220 -4.17 7.25 -15.67
C ASP A 220 -2.97 8.18 -15.42
N TYR A 221 -3.08 9.44 -15.82
CA TYR A 221 -2.04 10.46 -15.68
C TYR A 221 -2.64 11.84 -15.42
N MET A 222 -1.82 12.78 -14.96
CA MET A 222 -2.23 14.14 -14.70
C MET A 222 -2.00 15.03 -15.93
N LYS A 223 -3.06 15.66 -16.43
CA LYS A 223 -2.99 16.68 -17.48
C LYS A 223 -3.68 17.95 -16.98
N ASN A 224 -2.93 19.05 -16.92
CA ASN A 224 -3.49 20.34 -16.45
C ASN A 224 -4.17 20.21 -15.07
N ARG A 225 -3.61 19.44 -14.13
CA ARG A 225 -4.18 19.13 -12.80
C ARG A 225 -5.49 18.34 -12.84
N GLN A 226 -5.84 17.76 -13.98
CA GLN A 226 -7.00 16.87 -14.11
C GLN A 226 -6.52 15.44 -14.40
N SER A 227 -7.12 14.46 -13.72
CA SER A 227 -6.87 13.05 -14.01
C SER A 227 -7.49 12.70 -15.37
N THR A 228 -6.66 12.18 -16.24
CA THR A 228 -7.04 11.75 -17.60
C THR A 228 -6.61 10.30 -17.80
N ALA A 229 -7.40 9.52 -18.54
CA ALA A 229 -7.12 8.11 -18.78
C ALA A 229 -6.99 7.80 -20.27
N VAL A 230 -6.09 6.88 -20.60
CA VAL A 230 -5.95 6.27 -21.93
C VAL A 230 -6.15 4.76 -21.80
N LEU A 231 -6.97 4.19 -22.66
CA LEU A 231 -7.13 2.74 -22.76
C LEU A 231 -6.24 2.21 -23.88
N MET A 232 -5.37 1.25 -23.53
CA MET A 232 -4.45 0.61 -24.48
C MET A 232 -4.99 -0.71 -24.99
N LYS A 233 -4.58 -1.06 -26.19
CA LYS A 233 -4.82 -2.36 -26.85
C LYS A 233 -3.50 -3.14 -26.95
N PRO A 234 -3.55 -4.49 -27.03
CA PRO A 234 -2.37 -5.29 -27.29
C PRO A 234 -1.58 -4.80 -28.51
N GLY A 235 -0.26 -4.83 -28.40
CA GLY A 235 0.65 -4.30 -29.42
C GLY A 235 0.86 -2.79 -29.40
N GLN A 236 0.46 -2.11 -28.31
CA GLN A 236 0.70 -0.67 -28.16
C GLN A 236 1.72 -0.39 -27.05
N LYS A 237 2.59 0.58 -27.30
CA LYS A 237 3.46 1.22 -26.33
C LYS A 237 3.01 2.66 -26.12
N LEU A 238 2.73 3.02 -24.86
CA LEU A 238 2.40 4.37 -24.43
C LEU A 238 3.60 4.92 -23.67
N THR A 239 4.04 6.14 -24.01
CA THR A 239 5.03 6.89 -23.27
C THR A 239 4.42 8.22 -22.82
N TYR A 240 4.41 8.45 -21.50
CA TYR A 240 4.00 9.70 -20.88
C TYR A 240 5.24 10.48 -20.46
N ASP A 241 5.38 11.69 -20.98
CA ASP A 241 6.43 12.64 -20.60
C ASP A 241 5.86 13.57 -19.52
N SER A 242 6.39 13.47 -18.31
CA SER A 242 5.92 14.22 -17.13
C SER A 242 6.25 15.71 -17.22
N SER A 243 7.35 16.08 -17.89
CA SER A 243 7.80 17.47 -18.02
C SER A 243 6.89 18.27 -18.96
N SER A 244 6.41 17.65 -20.04
CA SER A 244 5.54 18.27 -21.05
C SER A 244 4.07 17.86 -20.92
N SER A 245 3.74 16.92 -20.02
CA SER A 245 2.41 16.29 -19.90
C SER A 245 1.88 15.72 -21.23
N ARG A 246 2.77 15.26 -22.11
CA ARG A 246 2.44 14.70 -23.40
C ARG A 246 2.40 13.19 -23.35
N ILE A 247 1.50 12.62 -24.15
CA ILE A 247 1.44 11.19 -24.41
C ILE A 247 1.81 10.92 -25.86
N GLN A 248 2.67 9.92 -26.03
CA GLN A 248 2.94 9.28 -27.31
C GLN A 248 2.41 7.85 -27.25
N LEU A 249 1.65 7.45 -28.24
CA LEU A 249 1.15 6.08 -28.42
C LEU A 249 1.63 5.57 -29.75
N ILE A 250 2.37 4.47 -29.73
CA ILE A 250 2.92 3.82 -30.94
C ILE A 250 2.56 2.35 -30.96
N GLU A 251 2.57 1.75 -32.13
CA GLU A 251 2.45 0.30 -32.29
C GLU A 251 3.83 -0.36 -32.17
N THR A 252 3.87 -1.52 -31.50
CA THR A 252 5.08 -2.32 -31.27
C THR A 252 4.70 -3.80 -31.22
N ASN A 253 5.64 -4.69 -31.57
CA ASN A 253 5.49 -6.11 -31.29
C ASN A 253 5.86 -6.47 -29.84
N GLY A 254 6.35 -5.51 -29.07
CA GLY A 254 6.74 -5.67 -27.65
C GLY A 254 8.05 -6.41 -27.43
N GLU A 255 8.66 -6.98 -28.45
CA GLU A 255 9.84 -7.85 -28.31
C GLU A 255 11.02 -7.12 -27.67
N SER A 256 11.30 -5.90 -28.12
CA SER A 256 12.40 -5.07 -27.58
C SER A 256 12.18 -4.72 -26.12
N GLU A 257 10.93 -4.46 -25.73
CA GLU A 257 10.56 -4.00 -24.38
C GLU A 257 10.57 -5.11 -23.34
N ILE A 258 10.38 -6.38 -23.76
CA ILE A 258 10.27 -7.51 -22.82
C ILE A 258 11.45 -8.49 -22.88
N ALA A 259 12.34 -8.37 -23.87
CA ALA A 259 13.46 -9.30 -24.07
C ALA A 259 14.39 -9.40 -22.85
N TRP A 260 14.49 -8.33 -22.07
CA TRP A 260 15.34 -8.26 -20.89
C TRP A 260 15.01 -9.33 -19.83
N LYS A 261 13.73 -9.72 -19.70
CA LYS A 261 13.29 -10.76 -18.75
C LYS A 261 13.93 -12.13 -19.05
N ASP A 262 14.23 -12.37 -20.33
CA ASP A 262 14.91 -13.59 -20.82
C ASP A 262 16.44 -13.39 -20.95
N GLY A 263 16.95 -12.30 -20.37
CA GLY A 263 18.37 -11.96 -20.44
C GLY A 263 18.85 -11.56 -21.83
N LYS A 264 17.98 -11.08 -22.70
CA LYS A 264 18.29 -10.63 -24.05
C LYS A 264 18.20 -9.11 -24.17
N VAL A 265 18.87 -8.54 -25.16
CA VAL A 265 18.66 -7.18 -25.63
C VAL A 265 18.28 -7.27 -27.10
N VAL A 266 17.12 -6.75 -27.46
CA VAL A 266 16.61 -6.76 -28.82
C VAL A 266 16.43 -5.32 -29.28
N PHE A 267 17.05 -4.98 -30.37
CA PHE A 267 16.89 -3.70 -31.06
C PHE A 267 16.03 -3.90 -32.31
N HIS A 268 15.05 -3.06 -32.50
CA HIS A 268 14.20 -3.04 -33.68
C HIS A 268 14.11 -1.62 -34.23
N ALA A 269 14.99 -1.27 -35.16
CA ALA A 269 15.20 0.11 -35.61
C ALA A 269 15.34 1.09 -34.42
N THR A 270 16.00 0.64 -33.34
CA THR A 270 16.13 1.37 -32.08
C THR A 270 17.18 2.47 -32.23
N PRO A 271 16.84 3.75 -31.97
CA PRO A 271 17.78 4.85 -31.99
C PRO A 271 18.91 4.64 -31.00
N LEU A 272 20.13 5.09 -31.35
CA LEU A 272 21.33 4.89 -30.53
C LEU A 272 21.15 5.31 -29.08
N PRO A 273 20.56 6.47 -28.71
CA PRO A 273 20.39 6.85 -27.32
C PRO A 273 19.53 5.85 -26.53
N GLU A 274 18.50 5.29 -27.15
CA GLU A 274 17.66 4.27 -26.53
C GLU A 274 18.38 2.93 -26.44
N ALA A 275 19.12 2.53 -27.48
CA ALA A 275 19.95 1.34 -27.48
C ALA A 275 21.01 1.38 -26.37
N LEU A 276 21.70 2.52 -26.19
CA LEU A 276 22.67 2.72 -25.12
C LEU A 276 22.00 2.61 -23.74
N ARG A 277 20.83 3.20 -23.55
CA ARG A 277 20.07 3.12 -22.30
C ARG A 277 19.67 1.66 -21.95
N MET A 278 19.29 0.86 -22.94
CA MET A 278 19.02 -0.58 -22.73
C MET A 278 20.28 -1.33 -22.30
N LEU A 279 21.44 -0.99 -22.89
CA LEU A 279 22.74 -1.57 -22.51
C LEU A 279 23.19 -1.12 -21.12
N GLU A 280 22.96 0.14 -20.72
CA GLU A 280 23.26 0.65 -19.38
C GLU A 280 22.58 -0.17 -18.29
N LYS A 281 21.29 -0.48 -18.46
CA LYS A 281 20.53 -1.29 -17.53
C LYS A 281 21.06 -2.71 -17.42
N ARG A 282 21.40 -3.32 -18.56
CA ARG A 282 21.84 -4.70 -18.59
C ARG A 282 23.26 -4.90 -18.06
N PHE A 283 24.19 -4.00 -18.40
CA PHE A 283 25.62 -4.16 -18.12
C PHE A 283 26.12 -3.30 -16.96
N ASN A 284 25.24 -2.52 -16.33
CA ASN A 284 25.60 -1.63 -15.24
C ASN A 284 26.73 -0.64 -15.60
N VAL A 285 26.59 0.00 -16.72
CA VAL A 285 27.51 1.03 -17.22
C VAL A 285 26.79 2.34 -17.44
N THR A 286 27.52 3.42 -17.71
CA THR A 286 26.97 4.71 -18.12
C THR A 286 27.63 5.13 -19.42
N PHE A 287 26.84 5.47 -20.43
CA PHE A 287 27.33 5.99 -21.68
C PHE A 287 27.33 7.52 -21.73
N VAL A 288 28.39 8.08 -22.31
CA VAL A 288 28.50 9.50 -22.62
C VAL A 288 28.57 9.63 -24.14
N LEU A 289 27.50 10.18 -24.72
CA LEU A 289 27.43 10.41 -26.17
C LEU A 289 28.05 11.77 -26.48
N SER A 290 29.28 11.78 -27.02
CA SER A 290 30.01 13.00 -27.32
C SER A 290 29.75 13.55 -28.74
N ASN A 291 29.19 12.73 -29.63
CA ASN A 291 28.87 13.12 -31.00
C ASN A 291 27.36 13.12 -31.24
N GLU A 292 26.76 14.29 -31.25
CA GLU A 292 25.32 14.47 -31.45
C GLU A 292 24.78 13.91 -32.77
N ARG A 293 25.61 13.80 -33.81
CA ARG A 293 25.21 13.23 -35.09
C ARG A 293 24.85 11.76 -35.02
N LEU A 294 25.41 11.04 -34.05
CA LEU A 294 25.14 9.62 -33.85
C LEU A 294 23.75 9.36 -33.25
N ARG A 295 23.03 10.38 -32.74
CA ARG A 295 21.68 10.23 -32.20
C ARG A 295 20.65 9.68 -33.20
N SER A 296 20.88 9.94 -34.49
CA SER A 296 19.99 9.47 -35.55
C SER A 296 20.30 8.04 -36.03
N GLU A 297 21.44 7.47 -35.61
CA GLU A 297 21.76 6.08 -35.92
C GLU A 297 20.77 5.15 -35.24
N ALA A 298 20.36 4.10 -35.95
CA ALA A 298 19.40 3.12 -35.41
C ALA A 298 19.92 1.70 -35.67
N PHE A 299 19.65 0.80 -34.74
CA PHE A 299 20.15 -0.56 -34.76
C PHE A 299 18.99 -1.56 -34.77
N THR A 300 19.22 -2.67 -35.48
CA THR A 300 18.37 -3.84 -35.47
C THR A 300 19.21 -5.08 -35.21
N GLY A 301 18.87 -5.86 -34.23
CA GLY A 301 19.57 -7.08 -33.84
C GLY A 301 19.15 -7.62 -32.49
N SER A 302 19.51 -8.88 -32.21
CA SER A 302 19.22 -9.54 -30.93
C SER A 302 20.52 -10.07 -30.33
N PHE A 303 20.70 -9.80 -29.03
CA PHE A 303 21.90 -10.14 -28.26
C PHE A 303 21.49 -10.88 -26.99
N SER A 304 21.89 -12.14 -26.82
CA SER A 304 21.48 -12.97 -25.67
C SER A 304 22.60 -13.23 -24.67
N HIS A 305 23.79 -13.55 -25.14
CA HIS A 305 24.93 -13.94 -24.29
C HIS A 305 26.20 -13.15 -24.57
N GLN A 306 26.11 -12.16 -25.43
CA GLN A 306 27.28 -11.35 -25.82
C GLN A 306 27.70 -10.44 -24.66
N ARG A 307 28.99 -10.26 -24.48
CA ARG A 307 29.56 -9.25 -23.62
C ARG A 307 29.38 -7.87 -24.24
N LEU A 308 29.38 -6.83 -23.41
CA LEU A 308 29.17 -5.46 -23.85
C LEU A 308 30.15 -5.05 -24.97
N GLU A 309 31.45 -5.36 -24.82
CA GLU A 309 32.48 -5.01 -25.79
C GLU A 309 32.16 -5.59 -27.17
N ARG A 310 31.62 -6.81 -27.21
CA ARG A 310 31.24 -7.45 -28.48
C ARG A 310 30.07 -6.72 -29.14
N ILE A 311 29.12 -6.24 -28.39
CA ILE A 311 28.00 -5.44 -28.92
C ILE A 311 28.50 -4.11 -29.44
N LEU A 312 29.39 -3.44 -28.70
CA LEU A 312 30.01 -2.17 -29.11
C LEU A 312 30.89 -2.31 -30.34
N GLU A 313 31.61 -3.44 -30.48
CA GLU A 313 32.36 -3.74 -31.73
C GLU A 313 31.42 -3.94 -32.93
N ILE A 314 30.24 -4.50 -32.74
CA ILE A 314 29.24 -4.60 -33.80
C ILE A 314 28.73 -3.21 -34.18
N PHE A 315 28.47 -2.31 -33.23
CA PHE A 315 28.12 -0.91 -33.50
C PHE A 315 29.22 -0.18 -34.28
N LYS A 316 30.47 -0.43 -33.93
CA LYS A 316 31.63 0.12 -34.65
C LYS A 316 31.68 -0.36 -36.11
N ILE A 317 31.44 -1.65 -36.34
CA ILE A 317 31.50 -2.23 -37.70
C ILE A 317 30.29 -1.75 -38.54
N SER A 318 29.09 -1.64 -37.96
CA SER A 318 27.87 -1.31 -38.70
C SER A 318 27.71 0.19 -38.98
N SER A 319 28.10 1.06 -38.03
CA SER A 319 27.84 2.51 -38.11
C SER A 319 29.10 3.36 -37.84
N ASN A 320 30.30 2.75 -37.87
CA ASN A 320 31.58 3.41 -37.59
C ASN A 320 31.61 4.17 -36.24
N ILE A 321 30.82 3.75 -35.29
CA ILE A 321 30.78 4.30 -33.93
C ILE A 321 32.07 3.88 -33.23
N LYS A 322 32.75 4.85 -32.63
CA LYS A 322 33.95 4.59 -31.81
C LYS A 322 33.58 4.67 -30.35
N TRP A 323 34.27 3.91 -29.52
CA TRP A 323 34.04 3.90 -28.09
C TRP A 323 35.34 3.72 -27.32
N ARG A 324 35.37 4.23 -26.06
CA ARG A 324 36.47 4.03 -25.12
C ARG A 324 35.96 4.09 -23.69
N TYR A 325 36.63 3.40 -22.79
CA TYR A 325 36.43 3.57 -21.37
C TYR A 325 36.96 4.93 -20.95
N LEU A 326 36.18 5.63 -20.12
CA LEU A 326 36.63 6.84 -19.43
C LEU A 326 37.20 6.42 -18.07
N ASP A 327 38.41 6.90 -17.75
CA ASP A 327 39.00 6.67 -16.44
C ASP A 327 38.13 7.33 -15.36
N THR A 328 37.48 6.51 -14.52
CA THR A 328 36.84 6.95 -13.29
C THR A 328 37.92 7.05 -12.21
N GLN A 329 38.44 8.23 -11.95
CA GLN A 329 39.24 8.46 -10.75
C GLN A 329 38.30 8.39 -9.53
N ASP A 330 38.48 7.31 -8.76
CA ASP A 330 38.05 7.15 -7.36
C ASP A 330 36.59 7.37 -7.01
N THR A 331 35.77 6.28 -7.09
CA THR A 331 34.84 5.99 -5.99
C THR A 331 34.29 4.57 -6.09
N ILE A 332 34.15 3.90 -4.97
CA ILE A 332 33.76 2.48 -4.80
C ILE A 332 32.34 2.16 -5.36
N ASN A 333 31.60 3.17 -5.82
CA ASN A 333 30.20 3.04 -6.26
C ASN A 333 29.89 3.65 -7.64
N GLU A 334 30.89 4.10 -8.42
CA GLU A 334 30.60 4.66 -9.74
C GLU A 334 30.52 3.57 -10.81
N LYS A 335 29.45 3.64 -11.64
CA LYS A 335 29.31 2.80 -12.82
C LYS A 335 30.47 3.06 -13.79
N THR A 336 30.94 2.01 -14.43
CA THR A 336 31.94 2.16 -15.52
C THR A 336 31.39 3.10 -16.59
N ARG A 337 32.14 4.16 -16.91
CA ARG A 337 31.75 5.15 -17.92
C ARG A 337 32.39 4.84 -19.26
N ILE A 338 31.60 4.89 -20.31
CA ILE A 338 32.03 4.61 -21.68
C ILE A 338 31.62 5.79 -22.56
N GLU A 339 32.61 6.38 -23.24
CA GLU A 339 32.35 7.42 -24.22
C GLU A 339 32.05 6.80 -25.57
N ILE A 340 31.05 7.33 -26.25
CA ILE A 340 30.63 7.01 -27.61
C ILE A 340 30.85 8.26 -28.48
N TYR A 341 31.67 8.13 -29.52
CA TYR A 341 32.09 9.27 -30.37
C TYR A 341 32.35 8.89 -31.82
#